data_85312179d8d5501834cc684978ec7b21
#
_entry.id   85312179d8d5501834cc684978ec7b21
#
_cell.length_a   1.000
_cell.length_b   1.000
_cell.length_c   1.000
_cell.angle_alpha   90.00
_cell.angle_beta   90.00
_cell.angle_gamma   90.00
#
_symmetry.space_group_name_H-M   'P 1'
#
loop_
_entity.id
_entity.type
_entity.pdbx_description
1 polymer ?
#
loop_
_entity_poly.entity_id
_entity_poly.type
_entity_poly.pdbx_seq_one_letter_code
_entity_poly.pdbx_strand_id
1 'polypeptide(L)'
;VEIQSLVSIAQEILDLRGNFEVELKQSGQDDREAMMSLLSVGMSAGGARPKAVLAFNGDFTQVRSGQAKVPSGFTHYLMKFDGVSEHNKNQETFGDPLGYGAMEFVYHLMAKKCGVDMMPCRLLHEGNRRHFITQRFDRNKNTKVHVQTLNGLAHVDYKKPGAFSYEELFGIARQLKLSAVEAE
;
A
#
# COMPACT_ATOMS: atom_id res chain seq x y z
N VAL A 1 9.66 10.63 -13.39
CA VAL A 1 9.86 9.20 -13.66
C VAL A 1 8.61 8.67 -14.33
N GLU A 2 8.77 7.98 -15.45
CA GLU A 2 7.64 7.39 -16.19
C GLU A 2 7.06 6.19 -15.43
N ILE A 3 5.74 6.14 -15.35
CA ILE A 3 5.01 5.10 -14.60
C ILE A 3 5.18 3.71 -15.24
N GLN A 4 5.52 3.64 -16.52
CA GLN A 4 5.62 2.41 -17.31
C GLN A 4 6.71 1.41 -16.87
N SER A 5 7.61 1.82 -15.97
CA SER A 5 8.70 0.97 -15.45
C SER A 5 8.54 0.56 -13.98
N LEU A 6 7.46 0.97 -13.31
CA LEU A 6 7.28 0.75 -11.86
C LEU A 6 7.27 -0.74 -11.46
N VAL A 7 6.61 -1.59 -12.25
CA VAL A 7 6.52 -3.02 -11.92
C VAL A 7 7.83 -3.75 -12.12
N SER A 8 8.54 -3.47 -13.23
CA SER A 8 9.83 -4.12 -13.47
C SER A 8 10.82 -3.82 -12.34
N ILE A 9 10.81 -2.58 -11.85
CA ILE A 9 11.65 -2.14 -10.74
C ILE A 9 11.15 -2.72 -9.41
N ALA A 10 9.83 -2.79 -9.18
CA ALA A 10 9.28 -3.43 -7.99
C ALA A 10 9.63 -4.92 -7.93
N GLN A 11 9.56 -5.64 -9.05
CA GLN A 11 9.96 -7.04 -9.14
C GLN A 11 11.45 -7.19 -8.84
N GLU A 12 12.30 -6.36 -9.45
CA GLU A 12 13.74 -6.38 -9.21
C GLU A 12 14.09 -6.13 -7.72
N ILE A 13 13.41 -5.17 -7.07
CA ILE A 13 13.61 -4.92 -5.64
C ILE A 13 13.19 -6.11 -4.79
N LEU A 14 12.11 -6.80 -5.15
CA LEU A 14 11.67 -8.00 -4.45
C LEU A 14 12.67 -9.15 -4.61
N ASP A 15 13.19 -9.35 -5.81
CA ASP A 15 14.18 -10.38 -6.12
C ASP A 15 15.53 -10.11 -5.43
N LEU A 16 15.87 -8.82 -5.25
CA LEU A 16 17.10 -8.38 -4.57
C LEU A 16 17.00 -8.38 -3.04
N ARG A 17 15.81 -8.48 -2.44
CA ARG A 17 15.65 -8.48 -0.97
C ARG A 17 16.50 -9.51 -0.24
N GLY A 18 16.89 -10.60 -0.92
CA GLY A 18 17.81 -11.60 -0.38
C GLY A 18 19.30 -11.21 -0.42
N ASN A 19 19.68 -10.19 -1.20
CA ASN A 19 21.08 -9.82 -1.48
C ASN A 19 21.35 -8.31 -1.29
N PHE A 20 20.44 -7.55 -0.69
CA PHE A 20 20.42 -6.08 -0.71
C PHE A 20 21.58 -5.37 0.01
N GLU A 21 22.40 -6.07 0.78
CA GLU A 21 23.53 -5.45 1.51
C GLU A 21 24.80 -5.21 0.65
N VAL A 22 24.88 -5.71 -0.56
CA VAL A 22 26.18 -5.80 -1.26
C VAL A 22 26.33 -4.94 -2.53
N GLU A 23 25.25 -4.52 -3.23
CA GLU A 23 25.40 -3.99 -4.59
C GLU A 23 25.01 -2.52 -4.85
N LEU A 24 24.78 -1.71 -3.84
CA LEU A 24 24.42 -0.28 -4.00
C LEU A 24 25.55 0.61 -4.56
N LYS A 25 26.65 0.05 -5.04
CA LYS A 25 27.85 0.85 -5.38
C LYS A 25 28.24 0.94 -6.86
N GLN A 26 27.52 0.39 -7.80
CA GLN A 26 27.92 0.49 -9.22
C GLN A 26 26.76 0.69 -10.18
N SER A 27 26.66 1.85 -10.72
CA SER A 27 26.45 2.32 -12.11
C SER A 27 25.43 3.47 -12.23
N GLY A 28 25.87 4.51 -12.92
CA GLY A 28 25.14 5.74 -13.20
C GLY A 28 23.91 5.58 -14.09
N GLN A 29 22.76 5.40 -13.46
CA GLN A 29 21.44 5.57 -14.04
C GLN A 29 20.58 6.29 -13.00
N ASP A 30 20.67 7.60 -12.97
CA ASP A 30 20.02 8.46 -11.97
C ASP A 30 18.52 8.21 -11.79
N ASP A 31 17.78 7.91 -12.87
CA ASP A 31 16.33 7.70 -12.82
C ASP A 31 15.97 6.33 -12.22
N ARG A 32 16.74 5.30 -12.50
CA ARG A 32 16.51 3.94 -12.00
C ARG A 32 16.84 3.86 -10.51
N GLU A 33 17.96 4.43 -10.08
CA GLU A 33 18.33 4.49 -8.66
C GLU A 33 17.34 5.32 -7.84
N ALA A 34 16.88 6.44 -8.40
CA ALA A 34 15.83 7.24 -7.78
C ALA A 34 14.54 6.45 -7.59
N MET A 35 14.15 5.63 -8.57
CA MET A 35 12.95 4.79 -8.49
C MET A 35 13.16 3.59 -7.55
N MET A 36 14.31 2.94 -7.58
CA MET A 36 14.68 1.89 -6.62
C MET A 36 14.59 2.41 -5.19
N SER A 37 15.13 3.59 -4.94
CA SER A 37 15.05 4.29 -3.66
C SER A 37 13.60 4.62 -3.27
N LEU A 38 12.79 5.06 -4.22
CA LEU A 38 11.36 5.36 -4.04
C LEU A 38 10.56 4.14 -3.58
N LEU A 39 10.79 3.00 -4.23
CA LEU A 39 10.06 1.77 -3.97
C LEU A 39 10.57 1.03 -2.75
N SER A 40 11.89 0.97 -2.52
CA SER A 40 12.49 0.29 -1.36
C SER A 40 12.04 0.89 -0.04
N VAL A 41 11.96 2.21 0.05
CA VAL A 41 11.45 2.92 1.24
C VAL A 41 9.94 2.72 1.42
N GLY A 42 9.18 2.60 0.32
CA GLY A 42 7.73 2.41 0.36
C GLY A 42 7.28 1.00 0.73
N MET A 43 8.13 -0.01 0.56
CA MET A 43 7.78 -1.43 0.78
C MET A 43 7.76 -1.87 2.25
N SER A 44 8.04 -0.98 3.20
CA SER A 44 8.00 -1.25 4.64
C SER A 44 6.59 -1.36 5.22
N ALA A 45 5.53 -1.06 4.45
CA ALA A 45 4.15 -1.21 4.90
C ALA A 45 3.80 -2.70 5.04
N GLY A 46 3.34 -3.13 6.22
CA GLY A 46 3.05 -4.54 6.53
C GLY A 46 2.05 -5.22 5.58
N GLY A 47 2.08 -6.55 5.55
CA GLY A 47 1.21 -7.42 4.73
C GLY A 47 1.99 -8.20 3.66
N ALA A 48 1.39 -9.29 3.18
CA ALA A 48 2.06 -10.30 2.34
C ALA A 48 2.31 -9.86 0.89
N ARG A 49 1.61 -8.83 0.39
CA ARG A 49 1.73 -8.39 -1.00
C ARG A 49 2.61 -7.15 -1.14
N PRO A 50 3.36 -7.06 -2.26
CA PRO A 50 4.15 -5.88 -2.57
C PRO A 50 3.28 -4.62 -2.62
N LYS A 51 3.73 -3.59 -1.96
CA LYS A 51 3.06 -2.30 -1.92
C LYS A 51 4.07 -1.17 -1.82
N ALA A 52 3.70 0.01 -2.29
CA ALA A 52 4.54 1.20 -2.20
C ALA A 52 3.76 2.40 -1.66
N VAL A 53 4.45 3.24 -0.90
CA VAL A 53 3.92 4.53 -0.46
C VAL A 53 4.43 5.60 -1.42
N LEU A 54 3.52 6.13 -2.21
CA LEU A 54 3.81 7.06 -3.30
C LEU A 54 3.00 8.35 -3.15
N ALA A 55 3.43 9.39 -3.83
CA ALA A 55 2.65 10.61 -3.99
C ALA A 55 2.55 10.95 -5.47
N PHE A 56 1.35 11.28 -5.92
CA PHE A 56 1.06 11.66 -7.29
C PHE A 56 0.55 13.09 -7.36
N ASN A 57 0.87 13.78 -8.46
CA ASN A 57 0.21 15.04 -8.81
C ASN A 57 -1.25 14.79 -9.26
N GLY A 58 -2.03 15.85 -9.42
CA GLY A 58 -3.48 15.73 -9.65
C GLY A 58 -3.87 14.97 -10.92
N ASP A 59 -3.06 15.00 -11.97
CA ASP A 59 -3.27 14.32 -13.25
C ASP A 59 -2.59 12.94 -13.34
N PHE A 60 -1.88 12.53 -12.29
CA PHE A 60 -1.15 11.24 -12.22
C PHE A 60 -0.04 11.08 -13.26
N THR A 61 0.52 12.16 -13.76
CA THR A 61 1.66 12.14 -14.69
C THR A 61 3.01 12.12 -13.99
N GLN A 62 3.06 12.55 -12.72
CA GLN A 62 4.27 12.59 -11.91
C GLN A 62 4.11 11.80 -10.64
N VAL A 63 5.14 11.03 -10.28
CA VAL A 63 5.21 10.25 -9.05
C VAL A 63 6.44 10.65 -8.23
N ARG A 64 6.27 10.65 -6.90
CA ARG A 64 7.33 10.90 -5.92
C ARG A 64 7.21 9.92 -4.76
N SER A 65 8.28 9.82 -3.95
CA SER A 65 8.20 9.07 -2.69
C SER A 65 7.13 9.65 -1.77
N GLY A 66 6.23 8.79 -1.31
CA GLY A 66 5.25 9.15 -0.30
C GLY A 66 5.82 9.24 1.13
N GLN A 67 7.10 8.95 1.32
CA GLN A 67 7.79 9.06 2.62
C GLN A 67 8.40 10.46 2.84
N ALA A 68 8.72 11.17 1.77
CA ALA A 68 9.29 12.51 1.82
C ALA A 68 8.21 13.60 1.76
N LYS A 69 8.59 14.83 2.07
CA LYS A 69 7.75 15.99 1.77
C LYS A 69 7.66 16.18 0.26
N VAL A 70 6.45 16.43 -0.21
CA VAL A 70 6.15 16.62 -1.64
C VAL A 70 5.70 18.05 -1.92
N PRO A 71 5.88 18.55 -3.15
CA PRO A 71 5.40 19.87 -3.57
C PRO A 71 3.88 20.01 -3.39
N SER A 72 3.40 21.25 -3.39
CA SER A 72 1.96 21.52 -3.45
C SER A 72 1.34 20.88 -4.70
N GLY A 73 0.12 20.35 -4.57
CA GLY A 73 -0.57 19.66 -5.66
C GLY A 73 -0.33 18.15 -5.72
N PHE A 74 0.55 17.62 -4.86
CA PHE A 74 0.71 16.17 -4.71
C PHE A 74 -0.15 15.62 -3.58
N THR A 75 -0.69 14.42 -3.79
CA THR A 75 -1.48 13.67 -2.81
C THR A 75 -0.81 12.32 -2.54
N HIS A 76 -0.80 11.91 -1.28
CA HIS A 76 -0.18 10.66 -0.84
C HIS A 76 -1.12 9.47 -1.02
N TYR A 77 -0.57 8.36 -1.53
CA TYR A 77 -1.29 7.12 -1.79
C TYR A 77 -0.50 5.91 -1.28
N LEU A 78 -1.23 4.84 -0.99
CA LEU A 78 -0.71 3.49 -0.91
C LEU A 78 -1.06 2.78 -2.21
N MET A 79 -0.06 2.25 -2.89
CA MET A 79 -0.23 1.44 -4.09
C MET A 79 0.05 -0.02 -3.79
N LYS A 80 -0.82 -0.92 -4.25
CA LYS A 80 -0.61 -2.37 -4.27
C LYS A 80 -0.39 -2.81 -5.71
N PHE A 81 0.71 -3.52 -5.92
CA PHE A 81 1.07 -4.00 -7.24
C PHE A 81 0.21 -5.19 -7.67
N ASP A 82 -0.22 -5.16 -8.91
CA ASP A 82 -0.90 -6.28 -9.56
C ASP A 82 0.13 -7.12 -10.33
N GLY A 83 0.04 -8.44 -10.20
CA GLY A 83 0.91 -9.33 -10.94
C GLY A 83 2.37 -9.34 -10.47
N VAL A 84 2.64 -9.04 -9.22
CA VAL A 84 3.97 -9.14 -8.58
C VAL A 84 3.89 -10.11 -7.42
N SER A 85 4.66 -11.20 -7.48
CA SER A 85 4.71 -12.22 -6.44
C SER A 85 6.01 -12.13 -5.63
N GLU A 86 5.90 -12.26 -4.32
CA GLU A 86 7.06 -12.51 -3.47
C GLU A 86 7.44 -13.99 -3.58
N HIS A 87 8.62 -14.30 -4.11
CA HIS A 87 9.18 -15.65 -4.08
C HIS A 87 9.61 -16.01 -2.66
N ASN A 88 8.66 -16.44 -1.84
CA ASN A 88 9.00 -17.10 -0.58
C ASN A 88 9.35 -18.57 -0.89
N LYS A 89 10.60 -18.94 -0.70
CA LYS A 89 11.14 -20.29 -0.97
C LYS A 89 10.41 -21.45 -0.25
N ASN A 90 9.49 -21.14 0.66
CA ASN A 90 8.80 -22.12 1.51
C ASN A 90 7.26 -22.12 1.37
N GLN A 91 6.70 -21.39 0.43
CA GLN A 91 5.26 -21.47 0.13
C GLN A 91 5.08 -21.75 -1.36
N GLU A 92 4.28 -22.77 -1.68
CA GLU A 92 3.79 -22.99 -3.03
C GLU A 92 3.06 -21.73 -3.49
N THR A 93 3.73 -20.91 -4.26
CA THR A 93 3.12 -19.77 -4.91
C THR A 93 2.29 -20.28 -6.06
N PHE A 94 0.99 -20.36 -5.87
CA PHE A 94 0.05 -20.37 -6.98
C PHE A 94 0.35 -19.12 -7.81
N GLY A 95 0.71 -19.33 -9.07
CA GLY A 95 1.23 -18.38 -10.04
C GLY A 95 0.81 -16.93 -9.88
N ASP A 96 1.52 -16.04 -10.50
CA ASP A 96 1.36 -14.59 -10.39
C ASP A 96 -0.10 -14.19 -10.73
N PRO A 97 -0.96 -13.92 -9.74
CA PRO A 97 -2.36 -13.71 -10.03
C PRO A 97 -2.58 -12.26 -10.46
N LEU A 98 -2.67 -12.06 -11.76
CA LEU A 98 -3.22 -10.84 -12.33
C LEU A 98 -4.67 -10.64 -11.88
N GLY A 99 -5.06 -9.40 -11.66
CA GLY A 99 -6.45 -9.03 -11.37
C GLY A 99 -6.78 -8.74 -9.90
N TYR A 100 -5.84 -8.94 -8.98
CA TYR A 100 -6.08 -8.58 -7.58
C TYR A 100 -6.32 -7.09 -7.36
N GLY A 101 -5.63 -6.23 -8.11
CA GLY A 101 -5.87 -4.79 -8.04
C GLY A 101 -7.30 -4.45 -8.47
N ALA A 102 -7.80 -5.08 -9.54
CA ALA A 102 -9.18 -4.91 -9.97
C ALA A 102 -10.18 -5.45 -8.93
N MET A 103 -9.88 -6.59 -8.31
CA MET A 103 -10.71 -7.16 -7.25
C MET A 103 -10.81 -6.22 -6.03
N GLU A 104 -9.70 -5.68 -5.55
CA GLU A 104 -9.69 -4.72 -4.45
C GLU A 104 -10.50 -3.45 -4.80
N PHE A 105 -10.42 -2.99 -6.04
CA PHE A 105 -11.21 -1.86 -6.49
C PHE A 105 -12.72 -2.16 -6.53
N VAL A 106 -13.12 -3.36 -6.94
CA VAL A 106 -14.52 -3.80 -6.87
C VAL A 106 -15.02 -3.82 -5.42
N TYR A 107 -14.24 -4.35 -4.48
CA TYR A 107 -14.59 -4.31 -3.05
C TYR A 107 -14.75 -2.87 -2.53
N HIS A 108 -13.88 -1.95 -2.97
CA HIS A 108 -14.05 -0.53 -2.64
C HIS A 108 -15.40 0.02 -3.16
N LEU A 109 -15.77 -0.29 -4.40
CA LEU A 109 -17.05 0.15 -4.97
C LEU A 109 -18.24 -0.45 -4.20
N MET A 110 -18.16 -1.74 -3.84
CA MET A 110 -19.19 -2.42 -3.04
C MET A 110 -19.33 -1.77 -1.67
N ALA A 111 -18.23 -1.54 -0.95
CA ALA A 111 -18.23 -0.91 0.36
C ALA A 111 -18.87 0.50 0.30
N LYS A 112 -18.47 1.31 -0.69
CA LYS A 112 -19.11 2.63 -0.89
C LYS A 112 -20.60 2.51 -1.18
N LYS A 113 -21.01 1.52 -1.95
CA LYS A 113 -22.43 1.28 -2.26
C LYS A 113 -23.23 0.84 -1.02
N CYS A 114 -22.56 0.20 -0.06
CA CYS A 114 -23.15 -0.13 1.25
C CYS A 114 -23.11 1.03 2.25
N GLY A 115 -22.67 2.23 1.86
CA GLY A 115 -22.64 3.40 2.72
C GLY A 115 -21.35 3.55 3.55
N VAL A 116 -20.35 2.67 3.38
CA VAL A 116 -19.10 2.79 4.10
C VAL A 116 -18.31 3.99 3.60
N ASP A 117 -17.90 4.87 4.51
CA ASP A 117 -17.02 6.00 4.18
C ASP A 117 -15.59 5.48 3.97
N MET A 118 -15.14 5.56 2.74
CA MET A 118 -13.80 5.10 2.33
C MET A 118 -13.05 6.19 1.58
N MET A 119 -11.74 6.22 1.81
CA MET A 119 -10.85 7.09 1.05
C MET A 119 -10.96 6.82 -0.45
N PRO A 120 -10.78 7.84 -1.31
CA PRO A 120 -10.79 7.67 -2.74
C PRO A 120 -9.77 6.60 -3.20
N CYS A 121 -10.26 5.67 -4.02
CA CYS A 121 -9.44 4.62 -4.63
C CYS A 121 -9.56 4.70 -6.15
N ARG A 122 -8.56 4.19 -6.86
CA ARG A 122 -8.57 4.06 -8.31
C ARG A 122 -7.64 2.95 -8.78
N LEU A 123 -7.75 2.63 -10.06
CA LEU A 123 -6.81 1.73 -10.74
C LEU A 123 -5.79 2.55 -11.52
N LEU A 124 -4.52 2.20 -11.37
CA LEU A 124 -3.44 2.65 -12.22
C LEU A 124 -3.14 1.54 -13.22
N HIS A 125 -3.25 1.86 -14.51
CA HIS A 125 -3.01 0.91 -15.58
C HIS A 125 -1.56 0.94 -16.04
N GLU A 126 -0.95 -0.24 -16.14
CA GLU A 126 0.37 -0.47 -16.69
C GLU A 126 0.33 -1.71 -17.59
N GLY A 127 0.25 -1.51 -18.89
CA GLY A 127 0.00 -2.60 -19.84
C GLY A 127 -1.30 -3.35 -19.53
N ASN A 128 -1.21 -4.65 -19.24
CA ASN A 128 -2.33 -5.49 -18.84
C ASN A 128 -2.57 -5.52 -17.32
N ARG A 129 -1.73 -4.84 -16.52
CA ARG A 129 -1.81 -4.78 -15.07
C ARG A 129 -2.72 -3.64 -14.60
N ARG A 130 -3.36 -3.83 -13.45
CA ARG A 130 -4.28 -2.88 -12.84
C ARG A 130 -3.93 -2.72 -11.37
N HIS A 131 -3.01 -1.83 -11.08
CA HIS A 131 -2.56 -1.57 -9.71
C HIS A 131 -3.65 -0.84 -8.93
N PHE A 132 -3.96 -1.34 -7.74
CA PHE A 132 -4.88 -0.67 -6.83
C PHE A 132 -4.15 0.44 -6.08
N ILE A 133 -4.70 1.65 -6.11
CA ILE A 133 -4.20 2.77 -5.32
C ILE A 133 -5.30 3.35 -4.46
N THR A 134 -4.99 3.62 -3.20
CA THR A 134 -5.88 4.29 -2.25
C THR A 134 -5.21 5.52 -1.67
N GLN A 135 -5.96 6.61 -1.58
CA GLN A 135 -5.48 7.81 -0.93
C GLN A 135 -5.23 7.53 0.56
N ARG A 136 -4.16 8.07 1.10
CA ARG A 136 -3.83 7.88 2.52
C ARG A 136 -4.67 8.81 3.39
N PHE A 137 -5.39 8.24 4.35
CA PHE A 137 -6.14 8.97 5.36
C PHE A 137 -5.23 9.55 6.46
N ASP A 138 -4.04 8.97 6.64
CA ASP A 138 -3.06 9.37 7.64
C ASP A 138 -2.12 10.50 7.14
N ARG A 139 -2.53 11.19 6.09
CA ARG A 139 -1.83 12.36 5.55
C ARG A 139 -2.78 13.51 5.31
N ASN A 140 -2.47 14.65 5.90
CA ASN A 140 -3.06 15.94 5.55
C ASN A 140 -1.96 16.77 4.86
N LYS A 141 -1.95 16.77 3.53
CA LYS A 141 -0.82 17.27 2.73
C LYS A 141 0.48 16.58 3.17
N ASN A 142 1.46 17.33 3.65
CA ASN A 142 2.74 16.80 4.17
C ASN A 142 2.71 16.47 5.68
N THR A 143 1.62 16.79 6.38
CA THR A 143 1.49 16.49 7.81
C THR A 143 1.03 15.05 8.00
N LYS A 144 1.76 14.33 8.86
CA LYS A 144 1.39 12.96 9.26
C LYS A 144 0.34 13.02 10.36
N VAL A 145 -0.74 12.27 10.20
CA VAL A 145 -1.72 11.99 11.26
C VAL A 145 -1.28 10.71 11.97
N HIS A 146 -1.29 10.74 13.30
CA HIS A 146 -0.95 9.54 14.09
C HIS A 146 -1.99 8.45 13.85
N VAL A 147 -1.51 7.23 13.60
CA VAL A 147 -2.34 6.04 13.38
C VAL A 147 -1.78 4.89 14.18
N GLN A 148 -2.65 4.17 14.83
CA GLN A 148 -2.33 2.93 15.52
C GLN A 148 -3.28 1.82 15.06
N THR A 149 -2.74 0.64 14.81
CA THR A 149 -3.58 -0.51 14.44
C THR A 149 -4.35 -1.01 15.66
N LEU A 150 -5.52 -1.60 15.42
CA LEU A 150 -6.32 -2.17 16.50
C LEU A 150 -5.56 -3.25 17.29
N ASN A 151 -4.82 -4.11 16.60
CA ASN A 151 -4.01 -5.13 17.27
C ASN A 151 -2.90 -4.51 18.14
N GLY A 152 -2.30 -3.41 17.71
CA GLY A 152 -1.33 -2.66 18.52
C GLY A 152 -1.97 -1.97 19.72
N LEU A 153 -3.20 -1.46 19.56
CA LEU A 153 -3.94 -0.80 20.64
C LEU A 153 -4.48 -1.79 21.68
N ALA A 154 -5.02 -2.92 21.21
CA ALA A 154 -5.67 -3.94 22.03
C ALA A 154 -4.75 -5.10 22.42
N HIS A 155 -3.47 -5.08 22.01
CA HIS A 155 -2.50 -6.16 22.22
C HIS A 155 -2.96 -7.53 21.73
N VAL A 156 -3.67 -7.58 20.60
CA VAL A 156 -4.20 -8.80 19.99
C VAL A 156 -3.22 -9.37 18.97
N ASP A 157 -2.99 -10.68 19.01
CA ASP A 157 -2.20 -11.37 18.00
C ASP A 157 -3.05 -11.64 16.75
N TYR A 158 -2.95 -10.77 15.76
CA TYR A 158 -3.70 -10.88 14.49
C TYR A 158 -3.35 -12.13 13.66
N LYS A 159 -2.26 -12.83 13.99
CA LYS A 159 -1.84 -14.06 13.30
C LYS A 159 -2.61 -15.29 13.77
N LYS A 160 -3.32 -15.20 14.89
CA LYS A 160 -4.12 -16.29 15.42
C LYS A 160 -5.57 -16.19 14.91
N PRO A 161 -6.03 -17.10 14.03
CA PRO A 161 -7.42 -17.11 13.60
C PRO A 161 -8.37 -17.21 14.80
N GLY A 162 -9.43 -16.41 14.82
CA GLY A 162 -10.42 -16.40 15.90
C GLY A 162 -9.97 -15.76 17.21
N ALA A 163 -8.79 -15.13 17.25
CA ALA A 163 -8.30 -14.44 18.45
C ALA A 163 -9.03 -13.13 18.76
N PHE A 164 -9.88 -12.66 17.85
CA PHE A 164 -10.59 -11.39 17.99
C PHE A 164 -11.91 -11.41 17.19
N SER A 165 -12.97 -10.88 17.79
CA SER A 165 -14.29 -10.81 17.19
C SER A 165 -14.74 -9.39 16.92
N TYR A 166 -15.81 -9.21 16.16
CA TYR A 166 -16.43 -7.90 15.95
C TYR A 166 -17.04 -7.33 17.25
N GLU A 167 -17.55 -8.18 18.14
CA GLU A 167 -18.06 -7.78 19.45
C GLU A 167 -16.95 -7.15 20.31
N GLU A 168 -15.76 -7.73 20.28
CA GLU A 168 -14.58 -7.17 20.96
C GLU A 168 -14.14 -5.86 20.33
N LEU A 169 -14.17 -5.74 18.98
CA LEU A 169 -13.93 -4.49 18.26
C LEU A 169 -14.88 -3.39 18.74
N PHE A 170 -16.18 -3.67 18.77
CA PHE A 170 -17.18 -2.70 19.23
C PHE A 170 -17.04 -2.39 20.74
N GLY A 171 -16.58 -3.37 21.51
CA GLY A 171 -16.22 -3.16 22.93
C GLY A 171 -15.11 -2.12 23.09
N ILE A 172 -14.06 -2.21 22.28
CA ILE A 172 -12.97 -1.23 22.29
C ILE A 172 -13.44 0.13 21.76
N ALA A 173 -14.25 0.16 20.70
CA ALA A 173 -14.81 1.41 20.18
C ALA A 173 -15.59 2.17 21.26
N ARG A 174 -16.37 1.46 22.09
CA ARG A 174 -17.07 2.04 23.24
C ARG A 174 -16.13 2.55 24.32
N GLN A 175 -15.06 1.82 24.65
CA GLN A 175 -14.03 2.26 25.60
C GLN A 175 -13.34 3.54 25.12
N LEU A 176 -13.09 3.66 23.83
CA LEU A 176 -12.52 4.84 23.18
C LEU A 176 -13.54 5.99 23.02
N LYS A 177 -14.80 5.77 23.41
CA LYS A 177 -15.89 6.73 23.29
C LYS A 177 -16.11 7.21 21.84
N LEU A 178 -15.92 6.31 20.88
CA LEU A 178 -16.26 6.58 19.49
C LEU A 178 -17.78 6.70 19.33
N SER A 179 -18.20 7.46 18.32
CA SER A 179 -19.64 7.68 18.04
C SER A 179 -20.32 6.34 17.73
N ALA A 180 -21.50 6.10 18.33
CA ALA A 180 -22.30 4.92 18.01
C ALA A 180 -22.74 4.89 16.54
N VAL A 181 -22.97 6.05 15.93
CA VAL A 181 -23.33 6.20 14.50
C VAL A 181 -22.19 5.76 13.59
N GLU A 182 -20.93 5.90 14.02
CA GLU A 182 -19.77 5.45 13.25
C GLU A 182 -19.49 3.95 13.44
N ALA A 183 -20.17 3.31 14.40
CA ALA A 183 -20.03 1.89 14.70
C ALA A 183 -21.17 1.03 14.10
N GLU A 184 -22.21 1.64 13.56
CA GLU A 184 -23.32 0.99 12.85
C GLU A 184 -22.95 0.79 11.37
#